data_fae86f1584068aafe343c72178bd88a5
#
_entry.id   fae86f1584068aafe343c72178bd88a5
#
_cell.length_a   1.000
_cell.length_b   1.000
_cell.length_c   1.000
_cell.angle_alpha   90.00
_cell.angle_beta   90.00
_cell.angle_gamma   90.00
#
_symmetry.space_group_name_H-M   'P 1'
#
loop_
_entity.id
_entity.type
_entity.pdbx_description
1 polymer ?
#
loop_
_entity_poly.entity_id
_entity_poly.type
_entity_poly.pdbx_seq_one_letter_code
_entity_poly.pdbx_strand_id
1 'polypeptide(L)'
;MGETILDLLNNVQKDDTSNPNSRVLIIDGLNLYLRTFAVNGMLNDRGVPIGGMMGFLKSVAYAIRETNPTRLMVVYDGAGGSQRRRKLHPNYKGNRKPSKRITRWDAFKNIEEEKQAMKIQFSRLLDYLDTLPINVISIDKIEADDTIAYITNNLLKEEVIIMSADQDFL
;
A
#
# COMPACT_ATOMS: atom_id res chain seq x y z
N MET A 1 -30.65 -13.46 -27.96
CA MET A 1 -30.13 -12.21 -28.54
C MET A 1 -28.99 -11.79 -27.65
N GLY A 2 -27.76 -11.73 -28.16
CA GLY A 2 -26.61 -11.33 -27.34
C GLY A 2 -26.61 -9.81 -27.15
N GLU A 3 -26.22 -9.35 -25.98
CA GLU A 3 -25.97 -7.93 -25.72
C GLU A 3 -24.98 -7.38 -26.75
N THR A 4 -25.32 -6.25 -27.34
CA THR A 4 -24.43 -5.56 -28.28
C THR A 4 -23.35 -4.79 -27.53
N ILE A 5 -22.23 -4.48 -28.20
CA ILE A 5 -21.15 -3.63 -27.64
C ILE A 5 -21.72 -2.26 -27.21
N LEU A 6 -22.73 -1.74 -27.89
CA LEU A 6 -23.42 -0.50 -27.53
C LEU A 6 -24.20 -0.62 -26.22
N ASP A 7 -24.82 -1.78 -25.94
CA ASP A 7 -25.52 -2.02 -24.67
C ASP A 7 -24.53 -2.09 -23.52
N LEU A 8 -23.36 -2.71 -23.72
CA LEU A 8 -22.26 -2.76 -22.75
C LEU A 8 -21.70 -1.35 -22.47
N LEU A 9 -21.48 -0.54 -23.51
CA LEU A 9 -20.99 0.83 -23.37
C LEU A 9 -22.02 1.75 -22.67
N ASN A 10 -23.30 1.58 -22.97
CA ASN A 10 -24.37 2.34 -22.29
C ASN A 10 -24.54 1.93 -20.82
N ASN A 11 -24.26 0.68 -20.48
CA ASN A 11 -24.24 0.22 -19.10
C ASN A 11 -23.06 0.80 -18.33
N VAL A 12 -21.86 0.83 -18.92
CA VAL A 12 -20.67 1.50 -18.34
C VAL A 12 -20.92 2.99 -18.12
N GLN A 13 -21.60 3.69 -19.04
CA GLN A 13 -21.93 5.11 -18.84
C GLN A 13 -23.00 5.36 -17.78
N LYS A 14 -23.88 4.39 -17.49
CA LYS A 14 -24.90 4.52 -16.42
C LYS A 14 -24.32 4.33 -15.03
N ASP A 15 -23.23 3.62 -14.87
CA ASP A 15 -22.53 3.45 -13.58
C ASP A 15 -21.74 4.69 -13.15
N ASP A 16 -21.54 5.67 -14.05
CA ASP A 16 -20.70 6.87 -13.81
C ASP A 16 -21.38 7.97 -12.99
N THR A 17 -22.59 7.73 -12.47
CA THR A 17 -23.29 8.67 -11.56
C THR A 17 -23.07 8.38 -10.08
N SER A 18 -22.34 7.31 -9.74
CA SER A 18 -22.01 6.99 -8.35
C SER A 18 -20.92 7.93 -7.83
N ASN A 19 -21.10 8.47 -6.63
CA ASN A 19 -20.07 9.24 -5.95
C ASN A 19 -18.78 8.40 -5.86
N PRO A 20 -17.67 8.83 -6.51
CA PRO A 20 -16.42 8.04 -6.50
C PRO A 20 -15.83 7.89 -5.10
N ASN A 21 -16.33 8.61 -4.11
CA ASN A 21 -15.92 8.54 -2.73
C ASN A 21 -16.93 7.82 -1.84
N SER A 22 -17.95 7.15 -2.41
CA SER A 22 -18.99 6.49 -1.59
C SER A 22 -18.43 5.38 -0.70
N ARG A 23 -17.36 4.71 -1.14
CA ARG A 23 -16.63 3.73 -0.33
C ARG A 23 -15.14 3.79 -0.70
N VAL A 24 -14.32 4.30 0.19
CA VAL A 24 -12.89 4.49 -0.06
C VAL A 24 -12.07 3.49 0.73
N LEU A 25 -11.24 2.70 0.03
CA LEU A 25 -10.25 1.83 0.64
C LEU A 25 -8.92 2.57 0.70
N ILE A 26 -8.38 2.76 1.89
CA ILE A 26 -7.05 3.35 2.12
C ILE A 26 -6.11 2.27 2.64
N ILE A 27 -4.97 2.12 1.99
CA ILE A 27 -3.95 1.13 2.34
C ILE A 27 -2.69 1.85 2.84
N ASP A 28 -2.23 1.46 4.02
CA ASP A 28 -0.88 1.78 4.51
C ASP A 28 0.14 0.97 3.68
N GLY A 29 0.71 1.64 2.68
CA GLY A 29 1.50 0.99 1.64
C GLY A 29 2.79 0.38 2.17
N LEU A 30 3.54 1.12 3.01
CA LEU A 30 4.82 0.61 3.51
C LEU A 30 4.61 -0.53 4.51
N ASN A 31 3.63 -0.42 5.38
CA ASN A 31 3.30 -1.47 6.34
C ASN A 31 2.92 -2.78 5.64
N LEU A 32 2.01 -2.71 4.66
CA LEU A 32 1.61 -3.88 3.87
C LEU A 32 2.79 -4.49 3.12
N TYR A 33 3.61 -3.65 2.46
CA TYR A 33 4.77 -4.11 1.70
C TYR A 33 5.79 -4.84 2.58
N LEU A 34 6.18 -4.27 3.71
CA LEU A 34 7.16 -4.88 4.63
C LEU A 34 6.66 -6.21 5.20
N ARG A 35 5.37 -6.30 5.50
CA ARG A 35 4.76 -7.57 5.97
C ARG A 35 4.80 -8.65 4.91
N THR A 36 4.41 -8.34 3.69
CA THR A 36 4.42 -9.32 2.59
C THR A 36 5.83 -9.73 2.21
N PHE A 37 6.77 -8.79 2.19
CA PHE A 37 8.19 -9.08 1.98
C PHE A 37 8.77 -10.00 3.05
N ALA A 38 8.38 -9.80 4.31
CA ALA A 38 8.90 -10.59 5.43
C ALA A 38 8.51 -12.07 5.38
N VAL A 39 7.33 -12.39 4.82
CA VAL A 39 6.77 -13.75 4.91
C VAL A 39 6.65 -14.49 3.58
N ASN A 40 6.69 -13.80 2.46
CA ASN A 40 6.45 -14.40 1.15
C ASN A 40 7.76 -14.66 0.41
N GLY A 41 8.18 -15.91 0.40
CA GLY A 41 9.41 -16.38 -0.26
C GLY A 41 9.27 -16.69 -1.76
N MET A 42 8.25 -16.16 -2.45
CA MET A 42 8.03 -16.44 -3.87
C MET A 42 9.21 -15.97 -4.73
N LEU A 43 9.65 -16.85 -5.63
CA LEU A 43 10.64 -16.59 -6.66
C LEU A 43 9.97 -16.59 -8.03
N ASN A 44 10.53 -15.85 -8.98
CA ASN A 44 10.16 -15.99 -10.39
C ASN A 44 10.90 -17.19 -11.04
N ASP A 45 10.61 -17.45 -12.32
CA ASP A 45 11.20 -18.57 -13.08
C ASP A 45 12.74 -18.50 -13.20
N ARG A 46 13.31 -17.34 -12.90
CA ARG A 46 14.79 -17.12 -12.90
C ARG A 46 15.38 -17.18 -11.48
N GLY A 47 14.60 -17.58 -10.48
CA GLY A 47 15.03 -17.65 -9.08
C GLY A 47 15.17 -16.30 -8.39
N VAL A 48 14.62 -15.21 -8.96
CA VAL A 48 14.69 -13.89 -8.35
C VAL A 48 13.52 -13.72 -7.37
N PRO A 49 13.77 -13.25 -6.13
CA PRO A 49 12.72 -13.00 -5.16
C PRO A 49 11.75 -11.90 -5.62
N ILE A 50 10.47 -12.22 -5.62
CA ILE A 50 9.37 -11.31 -6.00
C ILE A 50 8.24 -11.30 -4.96
N GLY A 51 8.40 -12.00 -3.85
CA GLY A 51 7.34 -12.28 -2.89
C GLY A 51 6.73 -11.03 -2.25
N GLY A 52 7.55 -10.02 -1.94
CA GLY A 52 7.06 -8.77 -1.36
C GLY A 52 6.07 -8.05 -2.27
N MET A 53 6.46 -7.84 -3.52
CA MET A 53 5.64 -7.20 -4.55
C MET A 53 4.38 -8.02 -4.86
N MET A 54 4.54 -9.32 -5.11
CA MET A 54 3.41 -10.21 -5.46
C MET A 54 2.45 -10.38 -4.28
N GLY A 55 2.97 -10.45 -3.06
CA GLY A 55 2.16 -10.51 -1.85
C GLY A 55 1.34 -9.23 -1.65
N PHE A 56 1.96 -8.07 -1.88
CA PHE A 56 1.26 -6.78 -1.85
C PHE A 56 0.10 -6.75 -2.84
N LEU A 57 0.38 -7.00 -4.13
CA LEU A 57 -0.64 -6.97 -5.18
C LEU A 57 -1.79 -7.96 -4.92
N LYS A 58 -1.49 -9.18 -4.45
CA LYS A 58 -2.50 -10.16 -4.07
C LYS A 58 -3.36 -9.68 -2.88
N SER A 59 -2.75 -9.04 -1.89
CA SER A 59 -3.45 -8.51 -0.72
C SER A 59 -4.38 -7.36 -1.12
N VAL A 60 -3.92 -6.48 -2.01
CA VAL A 60 -4.74 -5.39 -2.56
C VAL A 60 -5.92 -5.96 -3.35
N ALA A 61 -5.68 -6.91 -4.25
CA ALA A 61 -6.75 -7.56 -5.03
C ALA A 61 -7.77 -8.27 -4.13
N TYR A 62 -7.31 -8.91 -3.05
CA TYR A 62 -8.20 -9.50 -2.06
C TYR A 62 -9.04 -8.43 -1.36
N ALA A 63 -8.43 -7.35 -0.87
CA ALA A 63 -9.14 -6.27 -0.20
C ALA A 63 -10.18 -5.59 -1.10
N ILE A 64 -9.87 -5.35 -2.38
CA ILE A 64 -10.83 -4.83 -3.36
C ILE A 64 -12.04 -5.75 -3.47
N ARG A 65 -11.82 -7.06 -3.60
CA ARG A 65 -12.90 -8.03 -3.74
C ARG A 65 -13.79 -8.11 -2.49
N GLU A 66 -13.19 -8.03 -1.30
CA GLU A 66 -13.93 -8.11 -0.04
C GLU A 66 -14.71 -6.83 0.29
N THR A 67 -14.17 -5.67 -0.10
CA THR A 67 -14.74 -4.38 0.30
C THR A 67 -15.51 -3.67 -0.83
N ASN A 68 -15.32 -4.10 -2.08
CA ASN A 68 -15.92 -3.49 -3.28
C ASN A 68 -15.83 -1.94 -3.26
N PRO A 69 -14.63 -1.35 -3.16
CA PRO A 69 -14.47 0.09 -3.01
C PRO A 69 -14.73 0.82 -4.34
N THR A 70 -15.24 2.05 -4.24
CA THR A 70 -15.38 2.95 -5.38
C THR A 70 -14.08 3.72 -5.66
N ARG A 71 -13.19 3.80 -4.66
CA ARG A 71 -11.86 4.40 -4.78
C ARG A 71 -10.84 3.64 -3.94
N LEU A 72 -9.64 3.50 -4.48
CA LEU A 72 -8.49 2.94 -3.78
C LEU A 72 -7.38 3.99 -3.65
N MET A 73 -6.86 4.16 -2.43
CA MET A 73 -5.71 4.99 -2.13
C MET A 73 -4.62 4.14 -1.46
N VAL A 74 -3.39 4.28 -1.90
CA VAL A 74 -2.20 3.71 -1.24
C VAL A 74 -1.36 4.86 -0.72
N VAL A 75 -1.14 4.89 0.59
CA VAL A 75 -0.45 5.99 1.26
C VAL A 75 0.91 5.50 1.75
N TYR A 76 1.95 6.27 1.46
CA TYR A 76 3.31 6.03 1.90
C TYR A 76 3.84 7.16 2.76
N ASP A 77 4.80 6.84 3.63
CA ASP A 77 5.58 7.86 4.34
C ASP A 77 6.28 8.77 3.34
N GLY A 78 6.21 10.07 3.57
CA GLY A 78 6.97 11.04 2.80
C GLY A 78 8.44 11.08 3.16
N ALA A 79 9.26 11.64 2.30
CA ALA A 79 10.67 11.83 2.56
C ALA A 79 10.86 12.63 3.87
N GLY A 80 11.54 12.02 4.85
CA GLY A 80 11.73 12.63 6.16
C GLY A 80 10.48 12.69 7.05
N GLY A 81 9.46 11.85 6.83
CA GLY A 81 8.17 11.85 7.55
C GLY A 81 8.31 11.93 9.07
N SER A 82 9.22 11.16 9.67
CA SER A 82 9.42 11.15 11.13
C SER A 82 10.18 12.36 11.69
N GLN A 83 10.70 13.27 10.85
CA GLN A 83 11.54 14.38 11.32
C GLN A 83 10.78 15.35 12.24
N ARG A 84 9.51 15.64 11.94
CA ARG A 84 8.68 16.52 12.76
C ARG A 84 8.47 15.93 14.15
N ARG A 85 8.09 14.66 14.24
CA ARG A 85 7.89 13.96 15.53
C ARG A 85 9.19 13.84 16.32
N ARG A 86 10.33 13.61 15.66
CA ARG A 86 11.66 13.59 16.35
C ARG A 86 12.07 14.95 16.88
N LYS A 87 11.70 16.05 16.23
CA LYS A 87 11.94 17.39 16.76
C LYS A 87 11.16 17.67 18.03
N LEU A 88 9.92 17.20 18.10
CA LEU A 88 9.05 17.35 19.27
C LEU A 88 9.39 16.35 20.39
N HIS A 89 9.77 15.14 20.01
CA HIS A 89 10.12 14.04 20.92
C HIS A 89 11.42 13.37 20.44
N PRO A 90 12.60 13.80 20.94
CA PRO A 90 13.90 13.26 20.49
C PRO A 90 14.02 11.74 20.57
N ASN A 91 13.33 11.12 21.53
CA ASN A 91 13.30 9.67 21.70
C ASN A 91 12.25 8.94 20.81
N TYR A 92 11.52 9.65 19.96
CA TYR A 92 10.53 9.03 19.08
C TYR A 92 11.19 8.00 18.16
N LYS A 93 10.72 6.75 18.24
CA LYS A 93 11.31 5.58 17.53
C LYS A 93 12.80 5.31 17.88
N GLY A 94 13.35 5.94 18.95
CA GLY A 94 14.76 5.79 19.39
C GLY A 94 15.10 4.38 19.85
N ASN A 95 14.15 3.63 20.38
CA ASN A 95 14.32 2.25 20.84
C ASN A 95 14.22 1.20 19.71
N ARG A 96 14.00 1.61 18.45
CA ARG A 96 14.07 0.68 17.33
C ARG A 96 15.50 0.20 17.15
N LYS A 97 15.78 -1.04 17.56
CA LYS A 97 17.08 -1.68 17.35
C LYS A 97 17.44 -1.66 15.87
N PRO A 98 18.71 -1.44 15.49
CA PRO A 98 19.13 -1.54 14.09
C PRO A 98 18.68 -2.88 13.53
N SER A 99 18.13 -2.84 12.34
CA SER A 99 17.35 -3.91 11.74
C SER A 99 18.12 -5.23 11.70
N LYS A 100 17.62 -6.19 12.46
CA LYS A 100 17.83 -7.59 12.16
C LYS A 100 17.17 -7.88 10.80
N ARG A 101 17.53 -9.01 10.20
CA ARG A 101 16.88 -9.56 9.01
C ARG A 101 15.36 -9.45 9.12
N ILE A 102 14.71 -8.96 8.08
CA ILE A 102 13.25 -8.77 8.04
C ILE A 102 12.57 -10.06 7.61
N THR A 103 13.18 -10.76 6.63
CA THR A 103 12.63 -12.00 6.09
C THR A 103 12.68 -13.15 7.09
N ARG A 104 11.61 -13.93 7.12
CA ARG A 104 11.47 -15.14 7.94
C ARG A 104 11.85 -16.42 7.17
N TRP A 105 12.38 -16.28 5.96
CA TRP A 105 12.77 -17.35 5.06
C TRP A 105 14.21 -17.13 4.56
N ASP A 106 14.84 -18.19 4.14
CA ASP A 106 16.29 -18.23 3.93
C ASP A 106 16.62 -18.16 2.44
N ALA A 107 16.56 -16.96 1.84
CA ALA A 107 16.92 -16.77 0.44
C ALA A 107 18.08 -15.78 0.23
N PHE A 108 18.44 -15.03 1.26
CA PHE A 108 19.49 -14.01 1.15
C PHE A 108 20.72 -14.41 1.94
N LYS A 109 21.89 -14.23 1.36
CA LYS A 109 23.17 -14.56 1.99
C LYS A 109 23.47 -13.65 3.19
N ASN A 110 23.04 -12.39 3.10
CA ASN A 110 23.29 -11.38 4.13
C ASN A 110 22.19 -10.30 4.12
N ILE A 111 22.26 -9.42 5.13
CA ILE A 111 21.30 -8.32 5.30
C ILE A 111 21.35 -7.31 4.15
N GLU A 112 22.51 -7.12 3.53
CA GLU A 112 22.65 -6.15 2.44
C GLU A 112 21.96 -6.64 1.17
N GLU A 113 22.10 -7.92 0.84
CA GLU A 113 21.39 -8.55 -0.27
C GLU A 113 19.87 -8.48 -0.05
N GLU A 114 19.39 -8.73 1.17
CA GLU A 114 17.99 -8.60 1.53
C GLU A 114 17.47 -7.16 1.31
N LYS A 115 18.21 -6.16 1.79
CA LYS A 115 17.87 -4.74 1.59
C LYS A 115 17.83 -4.34 0.13
N GLN A 116 18.78 -4.82 -0.65
CA GLN A 116 18.83 -4.58 -2.09
C GLN A 116 17.60 -5.18 -2.79
N ALA A 117 17.28 -6.44 -2.51
CA ALA A 117 16.11 -7.12 -3.06
C ALA A 117 14.81 -6.42 -2.65
N MET A 118 14.72 -5.96 -1.40
CA MET A 118 13.58 -5.19 -0.90
C MET A 118 13.41 -3.88 -1.69
N LYS A 119 14.48 -3.12 -1.89
CA LYS A 119 14.43 -1.86 -2.67
C LYS A 119 14.02 -2.10 -4.11
N ILE A 120 14.58 -3.11 -4.77
CA ILE A 120 14.26 -3.45 -6.16
C ILE A 120 12.79 -3.82 -6.31
N GLN A 121 12.28 -4.70 -5.43
CA GLN A 121 10.86 -5.08 -5.45
C GLN A 121 9.95 -3.91 -5.16
N PHE A 122 10.31 -3.04 -4.22
CA PHE A 122 9.54 -1.85 -3.88
C PHE A 122 9.47 -0.86 -5.05
N SER A 123 10.61 -0.57 -5.71
CA SER A 123 10.63 0.27 -6.90
C SER A 123 9.72 -0.29 -8.00
N ARG A 124 9.82 -1.60 -8.28
CA ARG A 124 8.96 -2.26 -9.26
C ARG A 124 7.48 -2.23 -8.88
N LEU A 125 7.19 -2.35 -7.58
CA LEU A 125 5.82 -2.21 -7.09
C LEU A 125 5.26 -0.82 -7.41
N LEU A 126 6.03 0.24 -7.15
CA LEU A 126 5.62 1.61 -7.48
C LEU A 126 5.36 1.80 -8.97
N ASP A 127 6.24 1.25 -9.82
CA ASP A 127 6.06 1.27 -11.28
C ASP A 127 4.73 0.60 -11.69
N TYR A 128 4.35 -0.52 -11.05
CA TYR A 128 3.07 -1.18 -11.32
C TYR A 128 1.88 -0.37 -10.80
N LEU A 129 1.98 0.20 -9.60
CA LEU A 129 0.89 0.98 -9.01
C LEU A 129 0.58 2.24 -9.85
N ASP A 130 1.60 2.83 -10.47
CA ASP A 130 1.45 3.99 -11.36
C ASP A 130 0.66 3.66 -12.65
N THR A 131 0.59 2.39 -13.04
CA THR A 131 -0.19 1.93 -14.19
C THR A 131 -1.65 1.61 -13.87
N LEU A 132 -2.03 1.61 -12.60
CA LEU A 132 -3.36 1.23 -12.15
C LEU A 132 -4.23 2.47 -11.88
N PRO A 133 -5.56 2.37 -12.01
CA PRO A 133 -6.49 3.47 -11.72
C PRO A 133 -6.68 3.69 -10.22
N ILE A 134 -5.60 3.94 -9.50
CA ILE A 134 -5.56 4.14 -8.05
C ILE A 134 -4.83 5.43 -7.70
N ASN A 135 -5.04 5.93 -6.49
CA ASN A 135 -4.31 7.08 -6.00
C ASN A 135 -3.13 6.62 -5.14
N VAL A 136 -1.90 6.97 -5.52
CA VAL A 136 -0.71 6.77 -4.71
C VAL A 136 -0.31 8.12 -4.10
N ILE A 137 -0.23 8.18 -2.77
CA ILE A 137 -0.03 9.43 -2.02
C ILE A 137 1.20 9.29 -1.13
N SER A 138 2.08 10.27 -1.23
CA SER A 138 3.23 10.46 -0.33
C SER A 138 3.47 11.95 -0.16
N ILE A 139 3.51 12.45 1.08
CA ILE A 139 3.67 13.86 1.38
C ILE A 139 4.96 14.07 2.15
N ASP A 140 5.90 14.86 1.60
CA ASP A 140 7.18 15.11 2.23
C ASP A 140 7.04 15.60 3.67
N LYS A 141 7.89 15.07 4.55
CA LYS A 141 7.96 15.35 5.99
C LYS A 141 6.72 14.94 6.81
N ILE A 142 5.79 14.20 6.21
CA ILE A 142 4.59 13.67 6.87
C ILE A 142 4.63 12.14 6.85
N GLU A 143 4.28 11.51 7.97
CA GLU A 143 4.13 10.05 8.04
C GLU A 143 2.79 9.61 7.40
N ALA A 144 2.73 8.37 6.95
CA ALA A 144 1.51 7.82 6.33
C ALA A 144 0.32 7.88 7.27
N ASP A 145 0.53 7.60 8.58
CA ASP A 145 -0.51 7.64 9.61
C ASP A 145 -1.19 9.02 9.69
N ASP A 146 -0.38 10.10 9.71
CA ASP A 146 -0.90 11.48 9.75
C ASP A 146 -1.68 11.81 8.48
N THR A 147 -1.20 11.34 7.33
CA THR A 147 -1.86 11.54 6.03
C THR A 147 -3.20 10.79 5.97
N ILE A 148 -3.22 9.52 6.39
CA ILE A 148 -4.43 8.69 6.45
C ILE A 148 -5.46 9.32 7.39
N ALA A 149 -5.05 9.70 8.60
CA ALA A 149 -5.91 10.34 9.59
C ALA A 149 -6.48 11.67 9.05
N TYR A 150 -5.67 12.47 8.36
CA TYR A 150 -6.14 13.73 7.78
C TYR A 150 -7.18 13.50 6.67
N ILE A 151 -6.92 12.57 5.76
CA ILE A 151 -7.85 12.24 4.68
C ILE A 151 -9.17 11.75 5.24
N THR A 152 -9.13 10.82 6.20
CA THR A 152 -10.33 10.22 6.79
C THR A 152 -11.15 11.23 7.55
N ASN A 153 -10.53 12.09 8.35
CA ASN A 153 -11.26 13.01 9.24
C ASN A 153 -11.71 14.31 8.55
N ASN A 154 -11.02 14.76 7.50
CA ASN A 154 -11.23 16.09 6.96
C ASN A 154 -11.74 16.09 5.52
N LEU A 155 -11.39 15.08 4.70
CA LEU A 155 -11.68 15.10 3.27
C LEU A 155 -12.81 14.14 2.87
N LEU A 156 -12.96 13.02 3.56
CA LEU A 156 -13.96 12.01 3.27
C LEU A 156 -15.08 12.07 4.29
N LYS A 157 -16.31 12.05 3.80
CA LYS A 157 -17.53 12.06 4.65
C LYS A 157 -18.27 10.73 4.58
N GLU A 158 -17.90 9.90 3.65
CA GLU A 158 -18.53 8.62 3.33
C GLU A 158 -17.81 7.47 4.01
N GLU A 159 -18.14 6.25 3.64
CA GLU A 159 -17.52 5.06 4.22
C GLU A 159 -16.01 4.96 3.87
N VAL A 160 -15.17 4.88 4.89
CA VAL A 160 -13.73 4.70 4.74
C VAL A 160 -13.30 3.40 5.40
N ILE A 161 -12.58 2.58 4.65
CA ILE A 161 -12.01 1.33 5.10
C ILE A 161 -10.49 1.50 5.10
N ILE A 162 -9.85 1.28 6.25
CA ILE A 162 -8.39 1.37 6.39
C ILE A 162 -7.80 -0.03 6.48
N MET A 163 -6.85 -0.33 5.61
CA MET A 163 -6.06 -1.55 5.64
C MET A 163 -4.66 -1.25 6.17
N SER A 164 -4.46 -1.46 7.44
CA SER A 164 -3.15 -1.39 8.11
C SER A 164 -3.03 -2.49 9.15
N ALA A 165 -1.81 -2.82 9.56
CA ALA A 165 -1.57 -3.65 10.72
C ALA A 165 -1.10 -2.82 11.92
N ASP A 166 -1.06 -1.51 11.78
CA ASP A 166 -0.73 -0.63 12.90
C ASP A 166 -1.94 -0.52 13.83
N GLN A 167 -1.66 -0.68 15.13
CA GLN A 167 -2.70 -0.61 16.17
C GLN A 167 -3.15 0.83 16.42
N ASP A 168 -2.43 1.81 15.90
CA ASP A 168 -2.76 3.23 16.05
C ASP A 168 -4.05 3.61 15.28
N PHE A 169 -4.56 2.70 14.42
CA PHE A 169 -5.84 2.86 13.72
C PHE A 169 -7.02 2.13 14.38
N LEU A 170 -6.82 1.50 15.54
CA LEU A 170 -7.86 0.83 16.32
C LEU A 170 -8.38 1.77 17.45
#